data_e1d985d02557db7bd8af1498a0fb6c59
#
_entry.id   e1d985d02557db7bd8af1498a0fb6c59
#
_cell.length_a   1.000
_cell.length_b   1.000
_cell.length_c   1.000
_cell.angle_alpha   90.00
_cell.angle_beta   90.00
_cell.angle_gamma   90.00
#
_symmetry.space_group_name_H-M   'P 1'
#
loop_
_entity.id
_entity.type
_entity.pdbx_description
1 polymer ?
#
loop_
_entity_poly.entity_id
_entity_poly.type
_entity_poly.pdbx_seq_one_letter_code
_entity_poly.pdbx_strand_id
1 'polypeptide(L)'
;VIYLAPVLPRLAQQCEQLLGDPITDWMQSQTPLIGRPINPFQHMIRRIDKPQVQAMIDESRDDTLANPDVNSLQDSGDPLAAEPVADEISIDDFSKVDLRIARVIAAESIPEARKLLKLTLSLGGEEQRTVFAGIKTAYKPESLLGRLVVCVANLAPRKMRFGTSEGMVIASGPGGDEVFLLSPDQGAAPGQRVH
;
A
#
# COMPACT_ATOMS: atom_id res chain seq x y z
N VAL A 1 -34.68 13.59 -3.53
CA VAL A 1 -33.98 13.10 -4.75
C VAL A 1 -33.18 14.21 -5.42
N ILE A 2 -33.71 15.45 -5.52
CA ILE A 2 -33.02 16.59 -6.17
C ILE A 2 -31.56 16.71 -5.67
N TYR A 3 -31.33 16.75 -4.37
CA TYR A 3 -29.99 16.84 -3.78
C TYR A 3 -29.10 15.58 -3.99
N LEU A 4 -29.73 14.46 -4.33
CA LEU A 4 -29.02 13.20 -4.59
C LEU A 4 -28.73 12.97 -6.08
N ALA A 5 -29.27 13.82 -6.97
CA ALA A 5 -29.11 13.65 -8.42
C ALA A 5 -27.63 13.54 -8.87
N PRO A 6 -26.67 14.33 -8.35
CA PRO A 6 -25.26 14.18 -8.72
C PRO A 6 -24.61 12.89 -8.25
N VAL A 7 -25.12 12.28 -7.17
CA VAL A 7 -24.56 11.05 -6.57
C VAL A 7 -25.28 9.81 -7.06
N LEU A 8 -26.58 9.89 -7.28
CA LEU A 8 -27.45 8.79 -7.73
C LEU A 8 -28.22 9.17 -9.00
N PRO A 9 -27.54 9.37 -10.14
CA PRO A 9 -28.16 9.87 -11.37
C PRO A 9 -29.28 8.96 -11.90
N ARG A 10 -29.11 7.63 -11.79
CA ARG A 10 -30.15 6.67 -12.21
C ARG A 10 -31.42 6.78 -11.38
N LEU A 11 -31.29 6.97 -10.05
CA LEU A 11 -32.45 7.17 -9.18
C LEU A 11 -33.15 8.49 -9.51
N ALA A 12 -32.40 9.55 -9.78
CA ALA A 12 -32.94 10.82 -10.18
C ALA A 12 -33.77 10.70 -11.47
N GLN A 13 -33.24 10.07 -12.51
CA GLN A 13 -33.95 9.81 -13.77
C GLN A 13 -35.24 9.00 -13.59
N GLN A 14 -35.22 7.98 -12.74
CA GLN A 14 -36.42 7.18 -12.43
C GLN A 14 -37.48 8.03 -11.69
N CYS A 15 -37.06 8.92 -10.81
CA CYS A 15 -37.96 9.88 -10.16
C CYS A 15 -38.54 10.90 -11.15
N GLU A 16 -37.76 11.43 -12.08
CA GLU A 16 -38.23 12.29 -13.16
C GLU A 16 -39.29 11.59 -14.00
N GLN A 17 -39.04 10.35 -14.38
CA GLN A 17 -40.02 9.52 -15.14
C GLN A 17 -41.30 9.31 -14.35
N LEU A 18 -41.23 9.01 -13.05
CA LEU A 18 -42.39 8.83 -12.20
C LEU A 18 -43.21 10.10 -12.06
N LEU A 19 -42.53 11.23 -11.82
CA LEU A 19 -43.16 12.51 -11.54
C LEU A 19 -43.54 13.29 -12.81
N GLY A 20 -42.98 12.91 -13.98
CA GLY A 20 -43.17 13.63 -15.24
C GLY A 20 -42.53 15.04 -15.22
N ASP A 21 -41.54 15.25 -14.34
CA ASP A 21 -40.94 16.57 -14.14
C ASP A 21 -39.41 16.43 -14.07
N PRO A 22 -38.64 17.07 -14.98
CA PRO A 22 -37.18 16.94 -14.99
C PRO A 22 -36.53 17.71 -13.83
N ILE A 23 -35.47 17.15 -13.27
CA ILE A 23 -34.67 17.81 -12.22
C ILE A 23 -33.60 18.66 -12.90
N THR A 24 -33.80 19.94 -13.01
CA THR A 24 -32.90 20.89 -13.68
C THR A 24 -32.17 21.81 -12.71
N ASP A 25 -32.75 22.10 -11.56
CA ASP A 25 -32.20 23.03 -10.57
C ASP A 25 -32.53 22.56 -9.15
N TRP A 26 -31.64 22.86 -8.22
CA TRP A 26 -31.78 22.56 -6.79
C TRP A 26 -32.91 23.39 -6.14
N MET A 27 -33.20 24.56 -6.66
CA MET A 27 -34.29 25.44 -6.19
C MET A 27 -35.69 24.81 -6.37
N GLN A 28 -35.81 23.82 -7.27
CA GLN A 28 -37.06 23.06 -7.44
C GLN A 28 -37.49 22.35 -6.16
N SER A 29 -36.54 22.07 -5.23
CA SER A 29 -36.85 21.48 -3.91
C SER A 29 -37.75 22.37 -3.03
N GLN A 30 -37.81 23.64 -3.31
CA GLN A 30 -38.62 24.62 -2.55
C GLN A 30 -40.05 24.74 -3.08
N THR A 31 -40.34 24.18 -4.26
CA THR A 31 -41.65 24.24 -4.89
C THR A 31 -42.34 22.88 -4.80
N PRO A 32 -43.42 22.73 -4.01
CA PRO A 32 -44.11 21.47 -3.90
C PRO A 32 -44.84 21.10 -5.20
N LEU A 33 -44.72 19.84 -5.61
CA LEU A 33 -45.45 19.29 -6.76
C LEU A 33 -46.88 18.86 -6.31
N ILE A 34 -47.86 19.78 -6.43
CA ILE A 34 -49.22 19.55 -5.99
C ILE A 34 -50.14 19.41 -7.20
N GLY A 35 -51.08 18.46 -7.14
CA GLY A 35 -52.18 18.33 -8.13
C GLY A 35 -51.73 17.85 -9.51
N ARG A 36 -50.56 17.27 -9.67
CA ARG A 36 -50.08 16.69 -10.93
C ARG A 36 -50.33 15.17 -10.97
N PRO A 37 -50.71 14.60 -12.12
CA PRO A 37 -50.75 13.17 -12.29
C PRO A 37 -49.35 12.60 -12.24
N ILE A 38 -49.16 11.43 -11.60
CA ILE A 38 -47.90 10.68 -11.61
C ILE A 38 -48.01 9.51 -12.55
N ASN A 39 -46.90 9.10 -13.12
CA ASN A 39 -46.82 7.89 -13.96
C ASN A 39 -46.89 6.62 -13.09
N PRO A 40 -47.18 5.44 -13.67
CA PRO A 40 -47.20 4.18 -12.92
C PRO A 40 -45.89 3.96 -12.15
N PHE A 41 -46.00 3.63 -10.88
CA PHE A 41 -44.86 3.37 -10.03
C PHE A 41 -44.10 2.12 -10.46
N GLN A 42 -42.78 2.24 -10.55
CA GLN A 42 -41.84 1.13 -10.72
C GLN A 42 -40.85 1.12 -9.56
N HIS A 43 -40.44 -0.06 -9.13
CA HIS A 43 -39.42 -0.20 -8.09
C HIS A 43 -38.11 0.42 -8.52
N MET A 44 -37.67 1.49 -7.87
CA MET A 44 -36.48 2.27 -8.20
C MET A 44 -35.23 1.71 -7.54
N ILE A 45 -35.34 1.18 -6.34
CA ILE A 45 -34.24 0.63 -5.55
C ILE A 45 -34.61 -0.78 -5.13
N ARG A 46 -33.74 -1.73 -5.41
CA ARG A 46 -33.82 -3.10 -4.90
C ARG A 46 -32.95 -3.20 -3.66
N ARG A 47 -33.46 -3.91 -2.65
CA ARG A 47 -32.63 -4.26 -1.49
C ARG A 47 -31.50 -5.17 -1.95
N ILE A 48 -30.28 -4.81 -1.58
CA ILE A 48 -29.11 -5.65 -1.84
C ILE A 48 -29.06 -6.74 -0.77
N ASP A 49 -29.07 -7.99 -1.20
CA ASP A 49 -29.01 -9.15 -0.30
C ASP A 49 -27.55 -9.48 0.06
N LYS A 50 -27.36 -10.08 1.25
CA LYS A 50 -26.03 -10.46 1.72
C LYS A 50 -25.18 -11.22 0.71
N PRO A 51 -25.70 -12.18 -0.08
CA PRO A 51 -24.91 -12.87 -1.11
C PRO A 51 -24.35 -11.94 -2.20
N GLN A 52 -25.11 -10.89 -2.57
CA GLN A 52 -24.66 -9.92 -3.58
C GLN A 52 -23.54 -9.01 -3.03
N VAL A 53 -23.62 -8.64 -1.75
CA VAL A 53 -22.54 -7.91 -1.09
C VAL A 53 -21.29 -8.79 -0.99
N GLN A 54 -21.46 -10.07 -0.64
CA GLN A 54 -20.34 -11.00 -0.56
C GLN A 54 -19.69 -11.22 -1.93
N ALA A 55 -20.47 -11.38 -2.99
CA ALA A 55 -19.94 -11.49 -4.34
C ALA A 55 -19.14 -10.24 -4.76
N MET A 56 -19.62 -9.04 -4.44
CA MET A 56 -18.87 -7.81 -4.69
C MET A 56 -17.56 -7.73 -3.88
N ILE A 57 -17.57 -8.18 -2.64
CA ILE A 57 -16.37 -8.24 -1.80
C ILE A 57 -15.38 -9.24 -2.40
N ASP A 58 -15.86 -10.37 -2.84
CA ASP A 58 -15.03 -11.43 -3.43
C ASP A 58 -14.46 -11.01 -4.81
N GLU A 59 -15.22 -10.29 -5.63
CA GLU A 59 -14.72 -9.66 -6.86
C GLU A 59 -13.75 -8.51 -6.63
N SER A 60 -13.88 -7.78 -5.53
CA SER A 60 -12.99 -6.66 -5.19
C SER A 60 -11.74 -7.09 -4.41
N ARG A 61 -11.66 -8.35 -4.00
CA ARG A 61 -10.41 -8.92 -3.49
C ARG A 61 -9.45 -9.01 -4.66
N ASP A 62 -8.39 -8.21 -4.60
CA ASP A 62 -7.25 -8.38 -5.49
C ASP A 62 -6.81 -9.85 -5.42
N ASP A 63 -6.79 -10.53 -6.55
CA ASP A 63 -6.34 -11.93 -6.66
C ASP A 63 -4.91 -12.16 -6.14
N THR A 64 -4.15 -11.06 -5.94
CA THR A 64 -2.83 -11.05 -5.31
C THR A 64 -2.84 -11.42 -3.82
N LEU A 65 -4.03 -11.44 -3.15
CA LEU A 65 -4.19 -11.86 -1.76
C LEU A 65 -4.98 -13.18 -1.63
N ALA A 66 -5.36 -13.82 -2.74
CA ALA A 66 -5.83 -15.19 -2.71
C ALA A 66 -4.71 -16.05 -2.12
N ASN A 67 -4.94 -16.62 -0.95
CA ASN A 67 -4.02 -17.59 -0.37
C ASN A 67 -3.86 -18.70 -1.42
N PRO A 68 -2.73 -18.82 -2.12
CA PRO A 68 -2.56 -19.89 -3.08
C PRO A 68 -2.75 -21.22 -2.33
N ASP A 69 -3.36 -22.19 -2.96
CA ASP A 69 -3.43 -23.55 -2.38
C ASP A 69 -1.99 -23.98 -2.07
N VAL A 70 -1.67 -24.02 -0.77
CA VAL A 70 -0.31 -24.27 -0.29
C VAL A 70 0.24 -25.58 -0.87
N ASN A 71 -0.69 -26.53 -1.20
CA ASN A 71 -0.32 -27.80 -1.81
C ASN A 71 0.09 -27.70 -3.29
N SER A 72 -0.25 -26.57 -3.94
CA SER A 72 0.13 -26.30 -5.33
C SER A 72 1.42 -25.51 -5.48
N LEU A 73 1.96 -24.95 -4.38
CA LEU A 73 3.22 -24.22 -4.36
C LEU A 73 4.38 -25.21 -4.50
N GLN A 74 5.15 -25.08 -5.57
CA GLN A 74 6.41 -25.77 -5.76
C GLN A 74 7.53 -24.75 -5.63
N ASP A 75 8.13 -24.67 -4.44
CA ASP A 75 9.27 -23.81 -4.20
C ASP A 75 10.52 -24.41 -4.84
N SER A 76 11.23 -23.59 -5.64
CA SER A 76 12.55 -24.01 -6.15
C SER A 76 13.58 -23.96 -5.03
N GLY A 77 14.47 -24.95 -4.99
CA GLY A 77 15.63 -24.97 -4.11
C GLY A 77 16.81 -24.16 -4.60
N ASP A 78 16.71 -23.54 -5.78
CA ASP A 78 17.83 -22.85 -6.45
C ASP A 78 18.38 -21.67 -5.64
N PRO A 79 17.56 -20.79 -5.01
CA PRO A 79 18.10 -19.71 -4.20
C PRO A 79 18.91 -20.19 -3.00
N LEU A 80 18.46 -21.25 -2.35
CA LEU A 80 19.15 -21.84 -1.20
C LEU A 80 20.43 -22.58 -1.64
N ALA A 81 20.45 -23.17 -2.83
CA ALA A 81 21.62 -23.80 -3.39
C ALA A 81 22.68 -22.76 -3.80
N ALA A 82 22.25 -21.59 -4.29
CA ALA A 82 23.15 -20.50 -4.66
C ALA A 82 23.76 -19.80 -3.44
N GLU A 83 23.00 -19.65 -2.36
CA GLU A 83 23.42 -19.02 -1.10
C GLU A 83 22.95 -19.87 0.08
N PRO A 84 23.76 -20.87 0.51
CA PRO A 84 23.42 -21.78 1.58
C PRO A 84 23.23 -21.06 2.93
N VAL A 85 22.46 -21.70 3.81
CA VAL A 85 22.29 -21.22 5.19
C VAL A 85 23.66 -21.10 5.87
N ALA A 86 23.91 -19.96 6.50
CA ALA A 86 25.13 -19.72 7.26
C ALA A 86 25.20 -20.58 8.54
N ASP A 87 26.36 -20.50 9.21
CA ASP A 87 26.57 -21.20 10.47
C ASP A 87 25.54 -20.83 11.54
N GLU A 88 25.26 -21.75 12.46
CA GLU A 88 24.34 -21.52 13.58
C GLU A 88 24.84 -20.38 14.49
N ILE A 89 23.90 -19.54 14.90
CA ILE A 89 24.12 -18.48 15.88
C ILE A 89 23.20 -18.68 17.09
N SER A 90 23.61 -18.16 18.25
CA SER A 90 22.76 -18.14 19.43
C SER A 90 21.70 -17.01 19.33
N ILE A 91 20.63 -17.15 20.11
CA ILE A 91 19.62 -16.08 20.24
C ILE A 91 20.24 -14.78 20.82
N ASP A 92 21.26 -14.91 21.66
CA ASP A 92 21.99 -13.77 22.21
C ASP A 92 22.79 -13.04 21.12
N ASP A 93 23.32 -13.75 20.14
CA ASP A 93 24.00 -13.13 18.99
C ASP A 93 23.01 -12.41 18.08
N PHE A 94 21.86 -13.02 17.79
CA PHE A 94 20.81 -12.37 17.04
C PHE A 94 20.26 -11.12 17.75
N SER A 95 20.12 -11.17 19.09
CA SER A 95 19.58 -10.06 19.89
C SER A 95 20.46 -8.82 19.89
N LYS A 96 21.74 -8.94 19.48
CA LYS A 96 22.64 -7.79 19.29
C LYS A 96 22.28 -6.95 18.07
N VAL A 97 21.52 -7.50 17.12
CA VAL A 97 21.05 -6.77 15.94
C VAL A 97 19.72 -6.10 16.27
N ASP A 98 19.66 -4.77 16.13
CA ASP A 98 18.42 -4.01 16.33
C ASP A 98 17.75 -3.74 14.99
N LEU A 99 16.77 -4.60 14.66
CA LEU A 99 15.93 -4.46 13.48
C LEU A 99 14.71 -3.59 13.81
N ARG A 100 14.46 -2.54 13.03
CA ARG A 100 13.34 -1.63 13.21
C ARG A 100 12.53 -1.44 11.95
N ILE A 101 11.24 -1.24 12.13
CA ILE A 101 10.38 -0.71 11.07
C ILE A 101 10.70 0.77 10.90
N ALA A 102 10.95 1.19 9.67
CA ALA A 102 11.23 2.57 9.33
C ALA A 102 10.36 3.01 8.15
N ARG A 103 9.96 4.28 8.13
CA ARG A 103 9.28 4.89 6.99
C ARG A 103 10.26 5.64 6.11
N VAL A 104 10.23 5.41 4.84
CA VAL A 104 10.98 6.22 3.87
C VAL A 104 10.29 7.57 3.73
N ILE A 105 10.93 8.63 4.24
CA ILE A 105 10.40 10.00 4.18
C ILE A 105 11.03 10.82 3.07
N ALA A 106 12.23 10.44 2.61
CA ALA A 106 12.84 10.98 1.40
C ALA A 106 13.67 9.90 0.70
N ALA A 107 13.70 9.96 -0.63
CA ALA A 107 14.52 9.10 -1.47
C ALA A 107 15.11 9.93 -2.61
N GLU A 108 16.42 9.91 -2.75
CA GLU A 108 17.14 10.73 -3.70
C GLU A 108 18.08 9.87 -4.57
N SER A 109 18.05 10.12 -5.88
CA SER A 109 19.02 9.50 -6.79
C SER A 109 20.33 10.28 -6.76
N ILE A 110 21.43 9.58 -6.54
CA ILE A 110 22.76 10.17 -6.60
C ILE A 110 23.26 10.05 -8.05
N PRO A 111 23.45 11.18 -8.78
CA PRO A 111 23.84 11.13 -10.18
C PRO A 111 25.13 10.36 -10.43
N GLU A 112 26.11 10.55 -9.56
CA GLU A 112 27.44 9.94 -9.65
C GLU A 112 27.49 8.47 -9.18
N ALA A 113 26.43 7.97 -8.52
CA ALA A 113 26.36 6.60 -8.06
C ALA A 113 25.52 5.74 -9.04
N ARG A 114 26.11 4.65 -9.53
CA ARG A 114 25.44 3.74 -10.46
C ARG A 114 24.33 2.92 -9.80
N LYS A 115 24.52 2.53 -8.53
CA LYS A 115 23.66 1.54 -7.84
C LYS A 115 22.98 2.11 -6.59
N LEU A 116 23.36 3.29 -6.10
CA LEU A 116 22.94 3.79 -4.81
C LEU A 116 21.78 4.78 -4.92
N LEU A 117 20.80 4.62 -4.02
CA LEU A 117 19.86 5.65 -3.62
C LEU A 117 20.20 6.11 -2.20
N LYS A 118 20.06 7.42 -1.95
CA LYS A 118 20.10 7.98 -0.61
C LYS A 118 18.67 8.00 -0.06
N LEU A 119 18.44 7.34 1.05
CA LEU A 119 17.15 7.28 1.74
C LEU A 119 17.26 8.03 3.06
N THR A 120 16.22 8.80 3.38
CA THR A 120 16.00 9.29 4.74
C THR A 120 14.87 8.47 5.35
N LEU A 121 15.18 7.79 6.43
CA LEU A 121 14.27 6.90 7.14
C LEU A 121 13.82 7.55 8.44
N SER A 122 12.53 7.56 8.72
CA SER A 122 11.97 7.91 10.03
C SER A 122 11.75 6.64 10.85
N LEU A 123 12.30 6.65 12.07
CA LEU A 123 12.04 5.61 13.09
C LEU A 123 10.89 6.00 14.04
N GLY A 124 10.21 7.12 13.76
CA GLY A 124 9.15 7.68 14.59
C GLY A 124 9.64 8.90 15.39
N GLY A 125 8.72 9.81 15.70
CA GLY A 125 9.06 11.09 16.31
C GLY A 125 10.06 11.88 15.47
N GLU A 126 11.10 12.42 16.09
CA GLU A 126 12.16 13.17 15.41
C GLU A 126 13.35 12.29 14.98
N GLU A 127 13.32 11.00 15.32
CA GLU A 127 14.43 10.09 15.05
C GLU A 127 14.48 9.70 13.59
N GLN A 128 15.56 10.10 12.93
CA GLN A 128 15.79 9.84 11.50
C GLN A 128 17.16 9.21 11.26
N ARG A 129 17.29 8.48 10.15
CA ARG A 129 18.54 7.88 9.69
C ARG A 129 18.73 8.16 8.21
N THR A 130 19.94 8.54 7.83
CA THR A 130 20.36 8.56 6.42
C THR A 130 20.97 7.22 6.05
N VAL A 131 20.46 6.58 5.01
CA VAL A 131 20.93 5.27 4.56
C VAL A 131 21.22 5.32 3.06
N PHE A 132 22.36 4.75 2.67
CA PHE A 132 22.71 4.54 1.26
C PHE A 132 22.49 3.10 0.89
N ALA A 133 21.49 2.85 0.03
CA ALA A 133 21.05 1.52 -0.37
C ALA A 133 21.35 1.25 -1.84
N GLY A 134 21.85 0.04 -2.14
CA GLY A 134 22.20 -0.42 -3.49
C GLY A 134 21.00 -0.88 -4.32
N ILE A 135 19.95 -0.09 -4.39
CA ILE A 135 18.64 -0.47 -4.96
C ILE A 135 18.21 0.41 -6.14
N LYS A 136 19.10 1.25 -6.66
CA LYS A 136 18.79 2.24 -7.73
C LYS A 136 18.32 1.60 -9.03
N THR A 137 18.76 0.39 -9.32
CA THR A 137 18.35 -0.35 -10.53
C THR A 137 16.97 -0.96 -10.39
N ALA A 138 16.60 -1.39 -9.18
CA ALA A 138 15.31 -2.03 -8.90
C ALA A 138 14.17 -1.05 -8.53
N TYR A 139 14.51 0.14 -8.00
CA TYR A 139 13.52 1.08 -7.50
C TYR A 139 13.74 2.50 -8.00
N LYS A 140 12.64 3.18 -8.36
CA LYS A 140 12.62 4.62 -8.56
C LYS A 140 12.41 5.32 -7.21
N PRO A 141 13.08 6.46 -6.93
CA PRO A 141 12.93 7.18 -5.66
C PRO A 141 11.47 7.45 -5.27
N GLU A 142 10.64 7.84 -6.24
CA GLU A 142 9.25 8.22 -6.02
C GLU A 142 8.40 7.03 -5.53
N SER A 143 8.74 5.81 -5.95
CA SER A 143 8.02 4.59 -5.56
C SER A 143 8.32 4.14 -4.12
N LEU A 144 9.33 4.73 -3.49
CA LEU A 144 9.75 4.40 -2.13
C LEU A 144 9.14 5.32 -1.08
N LEU A 145 8.70 6.52 -1.46
CA LEU A 145 8.17 7.50 -0.53
C LEU A 145 6.94 6.95 0.22
N GLY A 146 6.96 7.08 1.53
CA GLY A 146 5.90 6.60 2.41
C GLY A 146 5.92 5.11 2.74
N ARG A 147 6.70 4.29 2.02
CA ARG A 147 6.81 2.84 2.29
C ARG A 147 7.42 2.58 3.67
N LEU A 148 6.94 1.51 4.30
CA LEU A 148 7.56 0.91 5.46
C LEU A 148 8.57 -0.13 5.01
N VAL A 149 9.74 -0.10 5.60
CA VAL A 149 10.84 -1.04 5.35
C VAL A 149 11.44 -1.52 6.67
N VAL A 150 12.13 -2.65 6.62
CA VAL A 150 12.92 -3.13 7.77
C VAL A 150 14.33 -2.58 7.63
N CYS A 151 14.87 -2.02 8.70
CA CYS A 151 16.25 -1.54 8.73
C CYS A 151 17.02 -2.04 9.96
N VAL A 152 18.32 -2.24 9.80
CA VAL A 152 19.26 -2.42 10.92
C VAL A 152 19.59 -1.05 11.45
N ALA A 153 19.12 -0.74 12.66
CA ALA A 153 19.19 0.61 13.24
C ALA A 153 20.45 0.87 14.07
N ASN A 154 21.12 -0.18 14.53
CA ASN A 154 22.29 -0.09 15.41
C ASN A 154 23.63 -0.38 14.73
N LEU A 155 23.68 -0.34 13.39
CA LEU A 155 24.96 -0.39 12.69
C LEU A 155 25.79 0.87 12.96
N ALA A 156 27.09 0.68 13.16
CA ALA A 156 28.01 1.79 13.24
C ALA A 156 27.97 2.65 11.96
N PRO A 157 27.95 3.99 12.07
CA PRO A 157 27.91 4.86 10.89
C PRO A 157 29.10 4.62 9.98
N ARG A 158 28.82 4.40 8.69
CA ARG A 158 29.82 4.12 7.66
C ARG A 158 29.99 5.34 6.76
N LYS A 159 31.20 5.91 6.73
CA LYS A 159 31.55 6.95 5.77
C LYS A 159 31.67 6.35 4.36
N MET A 160 30.99 6.95 3.42
CA MET A 160 31.00 6.61 2.01
C MET A 160 31.37 7.84 1.17
N ARG A 161 31.65 7.67 -0.11
CA ARG A 161 31.97 8.77 -1.03
C ARG A 161 30.91 9.89 -1.04
N PHE A 162 29.63 9.54 -0.85
CA PHE A 162 28.49 10.44 -1.00
C PHE A 162 27.86 10.88 0.33
N GLY A 163 28.43 10.50 1.46
CA GLY A 163 27.94 10.82 2.79
C GLY A 163 28.15 9.70 3.80
N THR A 164 27.49 9.80 4.93
CA THR A 164 27.55 8.78 5.99
C THR A 164 26.24 7.97 5.99
N SER A 165 26.34 6.63 5.93
CA SER A 165 25.21 5.72 6.11
C SER A 165 25.10 5.34 7.57
N GLU A 166 23.92 5.53 8.17
CA GLU A 166 23.64 5.34 9.61
C GLU A 166 22.79 4.10 9.89
N GLY A 167 22.76 3.18 8.94
CA GLY A 167 22.00 1.94 9.01
C GLY A 167 22.00 1.21 7.68
N MET A 168 21.17 0.18 7.59
CA MET A 168 21.00 -0.62 6.37
C MET A 168 19.55 -1.05 6.24
N VAL A 169 18.95 -0.85 5.07
CA VAL A 169 17.65 -1.46 4.74
C VAL A 169 17.85 -2.92 4.38
N ILE A 170 16.91 -3.76 4.81
CA ILE A 170 16.95 -5.20 4.55
C ILE A 170 16.22 -5.49 3.24
N ALA A 171 16.87 -6.28 2.42
CA ALA A 171 16.34 -6.73 1.15
C ALA A 171 16.76 -8.17 0.89
N SER A 172 16.00 -8.87 0.06
CA SER A 172 16.32 -10.20 -0.47
C SER A 172 16.64 -10.11 -1.96
N GLY A 173 17.20 -11.16 -2.52
CA GLY A 173 17.48 -11.31 -3.94
C GLY A 173 18.97 -11.21 -4.29
N PRO A 174 19.35 -11.65 -5.51
CA PRO A 174 20.74 -11.77 -5.94
C PRO A 174 21.42 -10.41 -6.22
N GLY A 175 20.66 -9.31 -6.23
CA GLY A 175 21.17 -7.97 -6.50
C GLY A 175 20.81 -7.45 -7.88
N GLY A 176 21.31 -6.25 -8.22
CA GLY A 176 20.98 -5.60 -9.48
C GLY A 176 19.50 -5.19 -9.54
N ASP A 177 18.79 -5.68 -10.55
CA ASP A 177 17.35 -5.40 -10.74
C ASP A 177 16.46 -6.34 -9.92
N GLU A 178 17.02 -7.44 -9.43
CA GLU A 178 16.34 -8.43 -8.59
C GLU A 178 16.65 -8.21 -7.11
N VAL A 179 16.24 -7.07 -6.60
CA VAL A 179 16.33 -6.69 -5.18
C VAL A 179 14.96 -6.37 -4.65
N PHE A 180 14.54 -7.05 -3.59
CA PHE A 180 13.22 -6.96 -3.00
C PHE A 180 13.32 -6.47 -1.55
N LEU A 181 12.89 -5.24 -1.30
CA LEU A 181 12.87 -4.67 0.05
C LEU A 181 11.87 -5.40 0.95
N LEU A 182 12.31 -5.82 2.14
CA LEU A 182 11.40 -6.37 3.13
C LEU A 182 10.51 -5.28 3.69
N SER A 183 9.21 -5.52 3.66
CA SER A 183 8.17 -4.62 4.18
C SER A 183 7.29 -5.36 5.18
N PRO A 184 6.86 -4.73 6.27
CA PRO A 184 5.93 -5.35 7.21
C PRO A 184 4.51 -5.37 6.64
N ASP A 185 3.65 -6.18 7.22
CA ASP A 185 2.21 -6.18 6.98
C ASP A 185 1.54 -4.88 7.41
N GLN A 186 0.25 -4.75 7.04
CA GLN A 186 -0.56 -3.60 7.42
C GLN A 186 -0.72 -3.51 8.94
N GLY A 187 -0.66 -2.28 9.47
CA GLY A 187 -0.77 -2.00 10.89
C GLY A 187 0.58 -1.82 11.61
N ALA A 188 1.69 -2.17 10.97
CA ALA A 188 2.99 -1.86 11.53
C ALA A 188 3.28 -0.35 11.53
N ALA A 189 4.05 0.12 12.51
CA ALA A 189 4.41 1.53 12.68
C ALA A 189 5.93 1.71 12.76
N PRO A 190 6.45 2.89 12.31
CA PRO A 190 7.85 3.24 12.48
C PRO A 190 8.30 3.14 13.93
N GLY A 191 9.52 2.64 14.15
CA GLY A 191 10.12 2.44 15.46
C GLY A 191 9.85 1.09 16.10
N GLN A 192 8.86 0.33 15.65
CA GLN A 192 8.61 -1.01 16.17
C GLN A 192 9.81 -1.91 15.92
N ARG A 193 10.19 -2.68 16.95
CA ARG A 193 11.27 -3.67 16.84
C ARG A 193 10.77 -4.92 16.14
N VAL A 194 11.62 -5.50 15.31
CA VAL A 194 11.42 -6.80 14.68
C VAL A 194 12.13 -7.85 15.54
N HIS A 195 11.43 -8.91 15.87
CA HIS A 195 11.89 -9.98 16.79
C HIS A 195 12.02 -11.30 16.05
#